data_97b17c84759d3c2a2c56b8e8c9859227
#
_entry.id   97b17c84759d3c2a2c56b8e8c9859227
#
_cell.length_a   1.000
_cell.length_b   1.000
_cell.length_c   1.000
_cell.angle_alpha   90.00
_cell.angle_beta   90.00
_cell.angle_gamma   90.00
#
_symmetry.space_group_name_H-M   'P 1'
#
loop_
_entity.id
_entity.type
_entity.pdbx_description
1 polymer ?
#
loop_
_entity_poly.entity_id
_entity_poly.type
_entity_poly.pdbx_seq_one_letter_code
_entity_poly.pdbx_strand_id
1 'polypeptide(L)'
;MAQEQVVLNTDKWIDNYADYMYNYAVVRVNNSDLAKDLVQDTFFAGLKSAKNFQGKSTERTWLVSILKRKIIDHYRKINSKKGQAEVRMNFYDDGENEGNWLEERVPQSWDNQSEKTIENQELKTQLESCIDALPEKYGMVFRMKTIQEFETEEICKELDITASNLWVIIHRARTQLRKCMEDNWFNN
;
A
#
# COMPACT_ATOMS: atom_id res chain seq x y z
N MET A 1 -35.72 20.06 -15.35
CA MET A 1 -35.59 18.61 -15.13
C MET A 1 -35.24 18.44 -13.64
N ALA A 2 -36.12 17.90 -12.85
CA ALA A 2 -35.88 17.65 -11.42
C ALA A 2 -34.77 16.61 -11.30
N GLN A 3 -33.68 16.93 -10.64
CA GLN A 3 -32.67 15.94 -10.26
C GLN A 3 -33.33 15.01 -9.23
N GLU A 4 -33.55 13.75 -9.57
CA GLU A 4 -33.88 12.71 -8.60
C GLU A 4 -32.78 12.72 -7.54
N GLN A 5 -33.12 13.16 -6.33
CA GLN A 5 -32.22 13.06 -5.19
C GLN A 5 -32.05 11.56 -4.90
N VAL A 6 -30.86 11.04 -5.20
CA VAL A 6 -30.51 9.69 -4.82
C VAL A 6 -30.50 9.63 -3.30
N VAL A 7 -31.48 8.94 -2.73
CA VAL A 7 -31.61 8.78 -1.26
C VAL A 7 -30.58 7.75 -0.81
N LEU A 8 -29.56 8.21 -0.08
CA LEU A 8 -28.58 7.36 0.56
C LEU A 8 -29.21 6.63 1.76
N ASN A 9 -29.01 5.32 1.89
CA ASN A 9 -29.48 4.55 3.03
C ASN A 9 -28.40 4.49 4.13
N THR A 10 -28.15 5.62 4.77
CA THR A 10 -27.06 5.80 5.75
C THR A 10 -27.15 4.85 6.93
N ASP A 11 -28.35 4.47 7.36
CA ASP A 11 -28.59 3.60 8.52
C ASP A 11 -28.11 2.16 8.30
N LYS A 12 -28.04 1.74 7.03
CA LYS A 12 -27.59 0.40 6.63
C LYS A 12 -26.12 0.33 6.19
N TRP A 13 -25.39 1.42 6.24
CA TRP A 13 -24.01 1.45 5.76
C TRP A 13 -23.07 0.51 6.53
N ILE A 14 -23.24 0.45 7.84
CA ILE A 14 -22.44 -0.40 8.70
C ILE A 14 -22.71 -1.86 8.34
N ASP A 15 -23.97 -2.28 8.31
CA ASP A 15 -24.34 -3.66 8.04
C ASP A 15 -23.95 -4.10 6.62
N ASN A 16 -24.06 -3.22 5.64
CA ASN A 16 -23.83 -3.55 4.23
C ASN A 16 -22.36 -3.45 3.81
N TYR A 17 -21.56 -2.57 4.44
CA TYR A 17 -20.25 -2.20 3.90
C TYR A 17 -19.11 -2.31 4.89
N ALA A 18 -19.34 -2.46 6.21
CA ALA A 18 -18.27 -2.46 7.20
C ALA A 18 -17.24 -3.56 6.97
N ASP A 19 -17.68 -4.81 6.75
CA ASP A 19 -16.78 -5.94 6.54
C ASP A 19 -15.96 -5.78 5.25
N TYR A 20 -16.61 -5.34 4.18
CA TYR A 20 -15.92 -5.08 2.92
C TYR A 20 -14.85 -4.00 3.08
N MET A 21 -15.19 -2.89 3.74
CA MET A 21 -14.29 -1.75 3.94
C MET A 21 -13.17 -2.10 4.91
N TYR A 22 -13.46 -2.91 5.93
CA TYR A 22 -12.45 -3.41 6.85
C TYR A 22 -11.44 -4.30 6.12
N ASN A 23 -11.90 -5.28 5.36
CA ASN A 23 -11.03 -6.15 4.56
C ASN A 23 -10.20 -5.34 3.55
N TYR A 24 -10.81 -4.31 2.95
CA TYR A 24 -10.10 -3.39 2.07
C TYR A 24 -9.00 -2.60 2.80
N ALA A 25 -9.26 -2.12 4.01
CA ALA A 25 -8.33 -1.33 4.80
C ALA A 25 -7.21 -2.18 5.40
N VAL A 26 -7.53 -3.34 6.04
CA VAL A 26 -6.56 -4.13 6.80
C VAL A 26 -5.42 -4.64 5.93
N VAL A 27 -5.71 -5.07 4.70
CA VAL A 27 -4.67 -5.48 3.73
C VAL A 27 -3.72 -4.33 3.38
N ARG A 28 -4.22 -3.09 3.46
CA ARG A 28 -3.47 -1.89 3.04
C ARG A 28 -2.63 -1.28 4.14
N VAL A 29 -3.13 -1.29 5.36
CA VAL A 29 -2.43 -0.68 6.50
C VAL A 29 -1.69 -1.70 7.36
N ASN A 30 -1.93 -3.01 7.14
CA ASN A 30 -1.36 -4.13 7.91
C ASN A 30 -1.46 -3.94 9.43
N ASN A 31 -2.53 -3.29 9.87
CA ASN A 31 -2.83 -3.03 11.27
C ASN A 31 -4.34 -3.06 11.47
N SER A 32 -4.82 -4.03 12.25
CA SER A 32 -6.24 -4.29 12.49
C SER A 32 -6.95 -3.10 13.15
N ASP A 33 -6.33 -2.49 14.15
CA ASP A 33 -6.97 -1.42 14.91
C ASP A 33 -7.01 -0.13 14.09
N LEU A 34 -5.92 0.18 13.41
CA LEU A 34 -5.90 1.29 12.45
C LEU A 34 -6.92 1.10 11.32
N ALA A 35 -7.09 -0.12 10.81
CA ALA A 35 -8.09 -0.40 9.79
C ALA A 35 -9.51 -0.11 10.28
N LYS A 36 -9.84 -0.51 11.52
CA LYS A 36 -11.13 -0.20 12.16
C LYS A 36 -11.35 1.29 12.29
N ASP A 37 -10.34 2.02 12.79
CA ASP A 37 -10.41 3.48 12.95
C ASP A 37 -10.63 4.19 11.61
N LEU A 38 -9.90 3.78 10.56
CA LEU A 38 -10.06 4.36 9.23
C LEU A 38 -11.44 4.09 8.61
N VAL A 39 -12.01 2.90 8.86
CA VAL A 39 -13.38 2.57 8.43
C VAL A 39 -14.40 3.42 9.18
N GLN A 40 -14.29 3.51 10.50
CA GLN A 40 -15.16 4.35 11.31
C GLN A 40 -15.10 5.81 10.87
N ASP A 41 -13.91 6.35 10.72
CA ASP A 41 -13.66 7.70 10.22
C ASP A 41 -14.25 7.93 8.82
N THR A 42 -14.27 6.88 7.99
CA THR A 42 -14.87 6.95 6.65
C THR A 42 -16.38 7.09 6.72
N PHE A 43 -17.05 6.32 7.57
CA PHE A 43 -18.49 6.46 7.77
C PHE A 43 -18.85 7.85 8.31
N PHE A 44 -18.10 8.39 9.26
CA PHE A 44 -18.31 9.76 9.74
C PHE A 44 -18.14 10.80 8.63
N ALA A 45 -17.10 10.66 7.81
CA ALA A 45 -16.90 11.58 6.69
C ALA A 45 -17.99 11.42 5.62
N GLY A 46 -18.42 10.19 5.36
CA GLY A 46 -19.55 9.90 4.49
C GLY A 46 -20.84 10.59 4.97
N LEU A 47 -21.22 10.42 6.24
CA LEU A 47 -22.39 11.07 6.84
C LEU A 47 -22.34 12.60 6.70
N LYS A 48 -21.19 13.20 6.99
CA LYS A 48 -21.02 14.67 6.86
C LYS A 48 -21.17 15.15 5.42
N SER A 49 -20.75 14.34 4.45
CA SER A 49 -20.76 14.69 3.01
C SER A 49 -21.94 14.08 2.24
N ALA A 50 -22.84 13.35 2.91
CA ALA A 50 -23.98 12.67 2.28
C ALA A 50 -24.85 13.63 1.43
N LYS A 51 -25.04 14.86 1.89
CA LYS A 51 -25.79 15.90 1.16
C LYS A 51 -25.17 16.29 -0.18
N ASN A 52 -23.88 16.04 -0.36
CA ASN A 52 -23.12 16.38 -1.56
C ASN A 52 -23.00 15.19 -2.53
N PHE A 53 -23.58 14.06 -2.19
CA PHE A 53 -23.55 12.88 -3.05
C PHE A 53 -24.43 13.11 -4.29
N GLN A 54 -23.82 13.02 -5.45
CA GLN A 54 -24.48 13.32 -6.74
C GLN A 54 -25.05 12.07 -7.45
N GLY A 55 -24.98 10.88 -6.84
CA GLY A 55 -25.48 9.66 -7.46
C GLY A 55 -24.68 9.15 -8.68
N LYS A 56 -23.49 9.70 -8.93
CA LYS A 56 -22.63 9.31 -10.07
C LYS A 56 -21.97 7.94 -9.93
N SER A 57 -22.05 7.34 -8.75
CA SER A 57 -21.49 6.03 -8.44
C SER A 57 -22.39 5.31 -7.42
N THR A 58 -22.12 4.03 -7.15
CA THR A 58 -22.77 3.33 -6.04
C THR A 58 -22.30 3.88 -4.68
N GLU A 59 -23.11 3.75 -3.64
CA GLU A 59 -22.75 4.13 -2.26
C GLU A 59 -21.42 3.45 -1.84
N ARG A 60 -21.28 2.17 -2.12
CA ARG A 60 -20.05 1.42 -1.84
C ARG A 60 -18.83 2.05 -2.49
N THR A 61 -18.90 2.33 -3.79
CA THR A 61 -17.78 2.93 -4.55
C THR A 61 -17.41 4.29 -3.99
N TRP A 62 -18.42 5.08 -3.63
CA TRP A 62 -18.21 6.40 -3.05
C TRP A 62 -17.54 6.32 -1.66
N LEU A 63 -18.04 5.46 -0.76
CA LEU A 63 -17.44 5.24 0.55
C LEU A 63 -15.99 4.72 0.44
N VAL A 64 -15.73 3.78 -0.46
CA VAL A 64 -14.37 3.30 -0.72
C VAL A 64 -13.45 4.41 -1.21
N SER A 65 -13.95 5.36 -2.00
CA SER A 65 -13.14 6.51 -2.44
C SER A 65 -12.75 7.44 -1.26
N ILE A 66 -13.63 7.57 -0.26
CA ILE A 66 -13.34 8.29 0.98
C ILE A 66 -12.30 7.51 1.81
N LEU A 67 -12.46 6.19 1.93
CA LEU A 67 -11.52 5.32 2.64
C LEU A 67 -10.12 5.38 2.04
N LYS A 68 -10.01 5.30 0.71
CA LYS A 68 -8.73 5.46 0.00
C LYS A 68 -8.01 6.75 0.41
N ARG A 69 -8.70 7.88 0.39
CA ARG A 69 -8.12 9.17 0.78
C ARG A 69 -7.64 9.16 2.23
N LYS A 70 -8.41 8.56 3.15
CA LYS A 70 -8.02 8.47 4.56
C LYS A 70 -6.78 7.59 4.77
N ILE A 71 -6.67 6.49 4.04
CA ILE A 71 -5.46 5.64 4.05
C ILE A 71 -4.25 6.44 3.56
N ILE A 72 -4.40 7.16 2.47
CA ILE A 72 -3.34 8.02 1.91
C ILE A 72 -2.95 9.13 2.90
N ASP A 73 -3.92 9.81 3.50
CA ASP A 73 -3.68 10.87 4.49
C ASP A 73 -2.94 10.33 5.74
N HIS A 74 -3.24 9.10 6.15
CA HIS A 74 -2.51 8.43 7.23
C HIS A 74 -1.03 8.26 6.87
N TYR A 75 -0.74 7.71 5.69
CA TYR A 75 0.63 7.54 5.22
C TYR A 75 1.36 8.87 5.02
N ARG A 76 0.67 9.89 4.52
CA ARG A 76 1.23 11.24 4.38
C ARG A 76 1.65 11.83 5.74
N LYS A 77 0.84 11.65 6.79
CA LYS A 77 1.19 12.08 8.15
C LYS A 77 2.44 11.39 8.68
N ILE A 78 2.57 10.09 8.45
CA ILE A 78 3.75 9.31 8.85
C ILE A 78 4.98 9.84 8.12
N ASN A 79 4.88 9.97 6.80
CA ASN A 79 5.99 10.44 5.96
C ASN A 79 6.46 11.86 6.33
N SER A 80 5.53 12.76 6.66
CA SER A 80 5.87 14.15 7.04
C SER A 80 6.58 14.25 8.38
N LYS A 81 6.30 13.35 9.33
CA LYS A 81 6.90 13.35 10.68
C LYS A 81 8.29 12.72 10.74
N LYS A 82 8.58 11.76 9.85
CA LYS A 82 9.80 10.93 9.87
C LYS A 82 10.74 11.17 8.69
N GLY A 83 10.41 12.08 7.78
CA GLY A 83 11.15 12.30 6.54
C GLY A 83 12.60 12.79 6.67
N GLN A 84 13.15 12.89 7.89
CA GLN A 84 14.53 13.37 8.13
C GLN A 84 15.55 12.25 8.39
N ALA A 85 15.15 11.00 8.50
CA ALA A 85 16.05 9.88 8.78
C ALA A 85 16.12 8.90 7.60
N GLU A 86 16.37 9.38 6.39
CA GLU A 86 16.61 8.52 5.24
C GLU A 86 18.05 8.03 5.28
N VAL A 87 18.28 6.79 5.72
CA VAL A 87 19.59 6.14 5.58
C VAL A 87 19.81 5.89 4.10
N ARG A 88 20.75 6.62 3.49
CA ARG A 88 21.22 6.35 2.13
C ARG A 88 22.00 5.04 2.14
N MET A 89 21.36 3.96 1.70
CA MET A 89 22.09 2.73 1.36
C MET A 89 22.55 2.85 -0.10
N ASN A 90 23.85 2.79 -0.35
CA ASN A 90 24.39 2.72 -1.69
C ASN A 90 24.18 1.29 -2.22
N PHE A 91 23.33 1.14 -3.22
CA PHE A 91 23.06 -0.13 -3.91
C PHE A 91 23.78 -0.21 -5.26
N TYR A 92 24.32 0.88 -5.72
CA TYR A 92 25.01 0.99 -6.99
C TYR A 92 26.49 1.30 -6.75
N ASP A 93 27.32 0.85 -7.68
CA ASP A 93 28.70 1.28 -7.76
C ASP A 93 28.72 2.74 -8.19
N ASP A 94 29.38 3.61 -7.40
CA ASP A 94 29.53 5.04 -7.70
C ASP A 94 30.66 5.28 -8.74
N GLY A 95 31.14 4.23 -9.41
CA GLY A 95 32.20 4.24 -10.40
C GLY A 95 31.72 4.29 -11.85
N GLU A 96 32.57 3.73 -12.78
CA GLU A 96 32.31 3.73 -14.24
C GLU A 96 31.06 2.97 -14.68
N ASN A 97 30.39 2.22 -13.75
CA ASN A 97 29.17 1.45 -13.98
C ASN A 97 27.94 2.07 -13.34
N GLU A 98 27.82 3.37 -13.35
CA GLU A 98 26.67 4.10 -12.78
C GLU A 98 25.33 3.53 -13.27
N GLY A 99 24.54 2.99 -12.35
CA GLY A 99 23.24 2.37 -12.65
C GLY A 99 23.23 0.85 -12.77
N ASN A 100 24.39 0.18 -12.72
CA ASN A 100 24.47 -1.28 -12.67
C ASN A 100 24.41 -1.82 -11.23
N TRP A 101 23.99 -3.06 -11.09
CA TRP A 101 23.98 -3.74 -9.81
C TRP A 101 25.41 -4.05 -9.37
N LEU A 102 25.69 -3.91 -8.06
CA LEU A 102 26.86 -4.53 -7.48
C LEU A 102 26.77 -6.05 -7.71
N GLU A 103 27.86 -6.68 -8.14
CA GLU A 103 27.91 -8.09 -8.54
C GLU A 103 27.39 -9.03 -7.44
N GLU A 104 27.63 -8.70 -6.17
CA GLU A 104 27.14 -9.40 -4.98
C GLU A 104 25.60 -9.30 -4.78
N ARG A 105 24.93 -8.40 -5.50
CA ARG A 105 23.50 -8.05 -5.34
C ARG A 105 22.69 -8.27 -6.60
N VAL A 106 23.29 -8.91 -7.61
CA VAL A 106 22.58 -9.32 -8.83
C VAL A 106 21.50 -10.33 -8.45
N PRO A 107 20.26 -10.10 -8.89
CA PRO A 107 19.19 -11.04 -8.64
C PRO A 107 19.48 -12.44 -9.21
N GLN A 108 19.47 -13.46 -8.35
CA GLN A 108 19.57 -14.86 -8.80
C GLN A 108 18.22 -15.37 -9.28
N SER A 109 18.22 -16.32 -10.23
CA SER A 109 16.98 -16.96 -10.69
C SER A 109 16.46 -17.92 -9.61
N TRP A 110 15.19 -17.79 -9.26
CA TRP A 110 14.54 -18.71 -8.34
C TRP A 110 14.09 -19.97 -9.08
N ASP A 111 14.40 -21.14 -8.51
CA ASP A 111 13.96 -22.41 -9.06
C ASP A 111 12.48 -22.64 -8.72
N ASN A 112 11.68 -22.96 -9.75
CA ASN A 112 10.22 -23.11 -9.62
C ASN A 112 9.85 -24.47 -8.99
N GLN A 113 10.11 -24.66 -7.70
CA GLN A 113 9.66 -25.85 -6.97
C GLN A 113 8.81 -25.46 -5.77
N SER A 114 7.52 -25.16 -5.94
CA SER A 114 6.59 -25.18 -4.82
C SER A 114 5.12 -25.31 -5.23
N GLU A 115 4.66 -26.53 -5.33
CA GLU A 115 3.24 -26.88 -5.32
C GLU A 115 2.87 -27.48 -3.96
N LYS A 116 2.77 -26.69 -2.89
CA LYS A 116 2.17 -27.15 -1.62
C LYS A 116 1.47 -26.03 -0.86
N THR A 117 0.23 -26.26 -0.53
CA THR A 117 -0.68 -25.27 0.07
C THR A 117 -0.24 -24.76 1.46
N ILE A 118 0.52 -25.58 2.23
CA ILE A 118 1.05 -25.21 3.56
C ILE A 118 2.25 -24.28 3.42
N GLU A 119 3.15 -24.59 2.49
CA GLU A 119 4.31 -23.76 2.16
C GLU A 119 3.89 -22.35 1.70
N ASN A 120 2.75 -22.24 1.03
CA ASN A 120 2.22 -20.94 0.58
C ASN A 120 1.78 -20.03 1.74
N GLN A 121 1.30 -20.58 2.85
CA GLN A 121 0.87 -19.77 4.00
C GLN A 121 2.07 -19.29 4.81
N GLU A 122 3.07 -20.12 4.99
CA GLU A 122 4.34 -19.77 5.66
C GLU A 122 5.12 -18.77 4.81
N LEU A 123 5.21 -18.99 3.50
CA LEU A 123 5.82 -18.07 2.54
C LEU A 123 5.13 -16.69 2.60
N LYS A 124 3.81 -16.66 2.63
CA LYS A 124 3.04 -15.41 2.74
C LYS A 124 3.38 -14.67 4.03
N THR A 125 3.40 -15.38 5.17
CA THR A 125 3.74 -14.79 6.47
C THR A 125 5.16 -14.23 6.46
N GLN A 126 6.11 -14.97 5.89
CA GLN A 126 7.49 -14.52 5.78
C GLN A 126 7.64 -13.31 4.86
N LEU A 127 6.93 -13.30 3.73
CA LEU A 127 6.90 -12.17 2.81
C LEU A 127 6.32 -10.91 3.47
N GLU A 128 5.22 -11.03 4.22
CA GLU A 128 4.63 -9.93 4.98
C GLU A 128 5.62 -9.39 6.02
N SER A 129 6.31 -10.27 6.75
CA SER A 129 7.37 -9.89 7.69
C SER A 129 8.51 -9.12 7.01
N CYS A 130 8.95 -9.57 5.83
CA CYS A 130 9.97 -8.88 5.06
C CYS A 130 9.49 -7.51 4.52
N ILE A 131 8.22 -7.38 4.16
CA ILE A 131 7.65 -6.10 3.74
C ILE A 131 7.59 -5.12 4.93
N ASP A 132 7.26 -5.61 6.13
CA ASP A 132 7.21 -4.79 7.35
C ASP A 132 8.61 -4.36 7.83
N ALA A 133 9.63 -5.15 7.53
CA ALA A 133 11.03 -4.82 7.81
C ALA A 133 11.62 -3.75 6.86
N LEU A 134 10.94 -3.43 5.74
CA LEU A 134 11.39 -2.36 4.86
C LEU A 134 11.36 -0.99 5.58
N PRO A 135 12.26 -0.05 5.21
CA PRO A 135 12.09 1.34 5.59
C PRO A 135 10.68 1.82 5.26
N GLU A 136 10.05 2.53 6.19
CA GLU A 136 8.63 2.89 6.14
C GLU A 136 8.19 3.47 4.78
N LYS A 137 9.00 4.37 4.22
CA LYS A 137 8.75 4.99 2.89
C LYS A 137 8.75 3.95 1.77
N TYR A 138 9.65 2.97 1.83
CA TYR A 138 9.77 1.93 0.80
C TYR A 138 8.62 0.92 0.90
N GLY A 139 8.31 0.49 2.12
CA GLY A 139 7.17 -0.40 2.38
C GLY A 139 5.85 0.24 1.94
N MET A 140 5.65 1.53 2.27
CA MET A 140 4.46 2.28 1.86
C MET A 140 4.30 2.36 0.34
N VAL A 141 5.32 2.84 -0.38
CA VAL A 141 5.28 2.97 -1.84
C VAL A 141 5.12 1.62 -2.51
N PHE A 142 5.82 0.59 -1.99
CA PHE A 142 5.71 -0.78 -2.50
C PHE A 142 4.29 -1.33 -2.34
N ARG A 143 3.66 -1.16 -1.16
CA ARG A 143 2.27 -1.57 -0.93
C ARG A 143 1.31 -0.82 -1.85
N MET A 144 1.45 0.50 -1.96
CA MET A 144 0.58 1.31 -2.83
C MET A 144 0.67 0.88 -4.29
N LYS A 145 1.87 0.62 -4.81
CA LYS A 145 2.03 0.26 -6.23
C LYS A 145 1.75 -1.21 -6.52
N THR A 146 2.20 -2.13 -5.64
CA THR A 146 2.18 -3.57 -5.94
C THR A 146 0.94 -4.28 -5.38
N ILE A 147 0.48 -3.88 -4.18
CA ILE A 147 -0.64 -4.56 -3.51
C ILE A 147 -1.95 -3.83 -3.79
N GLN A 148 -1.91 -2.52 -3.87
CA GLN A 148 -3.10 -1.67 -4.01
C GLN A 148 -3.34 -1.23 -5.45
N GLU A 149 -2.38 -1.48 -6.34
CA GLU A 149 -2.45 -1.18 -7.77
C GLU A 149 -2.79 0.29 -8.10
N PHE A 150 -2.33 1.22 -7.23
CA PHE A 150 -2.49 2.65 -7.52
C PHE A 150 -1.72 3.04 -8.79
N GLU A 151 -2.28 3.97 -9.54
CA GLU A 151 -1.60 4.53 -10.69
C GLU A 151 -0.38 5.35 -10.27
N THR A 152 0.65 5.34 -11.14
CA THR A 152 1.92 6.04 -10.88
C THR A 152 1.69 7.52 -10.59
N GLU A 153 0.82 8.16 -11.37
CA GLU A 153 0.48 9.57 -11.23
C GLU A 153 -0.22 9.86 -9.89
N GLU A 154 -1.09 8.96 -9.43
CA GLU A 154 -1.77 9.09 -8.14
C GLU A 154 -0.76 9.05 -6.99
N ILE A 155 0.16 8.07 -7.00
CA ILE A 155 1.19 7.94 -5.97
C ILE A 155 2.11 9.16 -5.97
N CYS A 156 2.57 9.59 -7.14
CA CYS A 156 3.46 10.75 -7.27
C CYS A 156 2.82 12.02 -6.73
N LYS A 157 1.54 12.24 -7.07
CA LYS A 157 0.79 13.41 -6.60
C LYS A 157 0.53 13.36 -5.10
N GLU A 158 0.20 12.18 -4.57
CA GLU A 158 -0.16 12.02 -3.16
C GLU A 158 1.05 12.09 -2.22
N LEU A 159 2.20 11.62 -2.66
CA LEU A 159 3.42 11.59 -1.86
C LEU A 159 4.40 12.72 -2.19
N ASP A 160 4.03 13.60 -3.13
CA ASP A 160 4.88 14.69 -3.64
C ASP A 160 6.27 14.21 -4.08
N ILE A 161 6.27 13.14 -4.89
CA ILE A 161 7.49 12.55 -5.46
C ILE A 161 7.40 12.50 -6.99
N THR A 162 8.57 12.53 -7.65
CA THR A 162 8.64 12.34 -9.10
C THR A 162 8.45 10.87 -9.48
N ALA A 163 8.02 10.61 -10.72
CA ALA A 163 7.91 9.24 -11.23
C ALA A 163 9.26 8.52 -11.22
N SER A 164 10.35 9.20 -11.54
CA SER A 164 11.69 8.63 -11.45
C SER A 164 12.04 8.21 -10.01
N ASN A 165 11.74 9.04 -9.01
CA ASN A 165 11.96 8.71 -7.61
C ASN A 165 11.10 7.53 -7.16
N LEU A 166 9.84 7.46 -7.60
CA LEU A 166 8.96 6.31 -7.32
C LEU A 166 9.57 5.00 -7.80
N TRP A 167 10.07 4.96 -9.05
CA TRP A 167 10.69 3.76 -9.59
C TRP A 167 11.98 3.36 -8.87
N VAL A 168 12.79 4.34 -8.45
CA VAL A 168 13.97 4.09 -7.60
C VAL A 168 13.56 3.48 -6.26
N ILE A 169 12.53 4.00 -5.61
CA ILE A 169 12.02 3.45 -4.33
C ILE A 169 11.53 2.01 -4.53
N ILE A 170 10.73 1.75 -5.56
CA ILE A 170 10.22 0.39 -5.84
C ILE A 170 11.37 -0.59 -6.11
N HIS A 171 12.35 -0.16 -6.90
CA HIS A 171 13.51 -0.96 -7.20
C HIS A 171 14.29 -1.33 -5.91
N ARG A 172 14.57 -0.35 -5.06
CA ARG A 172 15.23 -0.57 -3.77
C ARG A 172 14.41 -1.46 -2.84
N ALA A 173 13.10 -1.26 -2.77
CA ALA A 173 12.20 -2.11 -2.00
C ALA A 173 12.29 -3.57 -2.46
N ARG A 174 12.24 -3.83 -3.77
CA ARG A 174 12.36 -5.18 -4.34
C ARG A 174 13.70 -5.84 -4.02
N THR A 175 14.79 -5.06 -4.05
CA THR A 175 16.13 -5.57 -3.72
C THR A 175 16.22 -5.99 -2.25
N GLN A 176 15.70 -5.16 -1.33
CA GLN A 176 15.71 -5.48 0.09
C GLN A 176 14.80 -6.66 0.41
N LEU A 177 13.60 -6.72 -0.21
CA LEU A 177 12.69 -7.85 -0.07
C LEU A 177 13.33 -9.15 -0.53
N ARG A 178 13.99 -9.13 -1.68
CA ARG A 178 14.71 -10.31 -2.18
C ARG A 178 15.74 -10.78 -1.16
N LYS A 179 16.62 -9.89 -0.69
CA LYS A 179 17.62 -10.24 0.31
C LYS A 179 16.99 -10.82 1.57
N CYS A 180 15.94 -10.19 2.09
CA CYS A 180 15.23 -10.68 3.26
C CYS A 180 14.65 -12.09 3.04
N MET A 181 14.08 -12.36 1.85
CA MET A 181 13.55 -13.69 1.51
C MET A 181 14.65 -14.71 1.31
N GLU A 182 15.77 -14.34 0.68
CA GLU A 182 16.94 -15.19 0.54
C GLU A 182 17.48 -15.61 1.91
N ASP A 183 17.64 -14.65 2.84
CA ASP A 183 18.18 -14.90 4.18
C ASP A 183 17.23 -15.71 5.08
N ASN A 184 15.92 -15.56 4.93
CA ASN A 184 14.95 -16.13 5.89
C ASN A 184 14.07 -17.25 5.34
N TRP A 185 14.07 -17.49 4.03
CA TRP A 185 13.24 -18.51 3.40
C TRP A 185 14.03 -19.51 2.55
N PHE A 186 14.93 -19.02 1.69
CA PHE A 186 15.63 -19.89 0.72
C PHE A 186 16.95 -20.46 1.24
N ASN A 187 17.59 -19.85 2.25
CA ASN A 187 18.85 -20.29 2.84
C ASN A 187 18.69 -20.99 4.20
N ASN A 188 17.45 -21.28 4.60
CA ASN A 188 17.13 -22.07 5.80
C ASN A 188 16.78 -23.54 5.37
#